data_7fb749d2065b22725902263738286abe
#
_entry.id   7fb749d2065b22725902263738286abe
#
_cell.length_a   1.000
_cell.length_b   1.000
_cell.length_c   1.000
_cell.angle_alpha   90.00
_cell.angle_beta   90.00
_cell.angle_gamma   90.00
#
_symmetry.space_group_name_H-M   'P 1'
#
loop_
_entity.id
_entity.type
_entity.pdbx_description
1 polymer ?
#
loop_
_entity_poly.entity_id
_entity_poly.type
_entity_poly.pdbx_seq_one_letter_code
_entity_poly.pdbx_strand_id
1 'polypeptide(L)'
;MKKFNWSDDFNIHNEIIDSQHQYLFELANKVYETDDRQEMIDHALALFQYVRTHFKDEESLMRQVNYPNYQTHIEAHNQILLRLGKITTHLNDGKINHDDINSLMVDWLLTHILKEDAGIGDFLKAA
;
A
#
# COMPACT_ATOMS: atom_id res chain seq x y z
N MET A 1 9.29 -7.80 -16.74
CA MET A 1 8.34 -8.64 -15.99
C MET A 1 7.97 -7.97 -14.68
N LYS A 2 6.69 -7.87 -14.38
CA LYS A 2 6.23 -7.24 -13.16
C LYS A 2 6.38 -8.18 -11.96
N LYS A 3 6.93 -7.67 -10.87
CA LYS A 3 7.07 -8.41 -9.61
C LYS A 3 5.73 -8.55 -8.90
N PHE A 4 4.90 -7.51 -8.94
CA PHE A 4 3.62 -7.46 -8.23
C PHE A 4 2.49 -7.41 -9.25
N ASN A 5 1.61 -8.40 -9.23
CA ASN A 5 0.53 -8.52 -10.20
C ASN A 5 -0.82 -8.37 -9.54
N TRP A 6 -1.64 -7.45 -10.08
CA TRP A 6 -3.01 -7.29 -9.61
C TRP A 6 -3.88 -8.48 -10.02
N SER A 7 -4.82 -8.81 -9.15
CA SER A 7 -5.85 -9.82 -9.42
C SER A 7 -7.19 -9.28 -8.96
N ASP A 8 -8.26 -9.60 -9.68
CA ASP A 8 -9.61 -9.22 -9.29
C ASP A 8 -10.02 -9.81 -7.95
N ASP A 9 -9.34 -10.88 -7.50
CA ASP A 9 -9.55 -11.44 -6.17
C ASP A 9 -9.22 -10.44 -5.05
N PHE A 10 -8.47 -9.38 -5.36
CA PHE A 10 -8.09 -8.35 -4.39
C PHE A 10 -9.14 -7.23 -4.28
N ASN A 11 -10.19 -7.25 -5.09
CA ASN A 11 -11.24 -6.23 -5.05
C ASN A 11 -11.99 -6.25 -3.73
N ILE A 12 -12.31 -5.05 -3.22
CA ILE A 12 -13.10 -4.88 -1.99
C ILE A 12 -14.50 -4.32 -2.28
N HIS A 13 -14.95 -4.38 -3.52
CA HIS A 13 -16.26 -3.90 -3.95
C HIS A 13 -16.45 -2.39 -3.83
N ASN A 14 -15.37 -1.63 -3.95
CA ASN A 14 -15.39 -0.18 -4.02
C ASN A 14 -14.45 0.26 -5.14
N GLU A 15 -15.01 0.81 -6.22
CA GLU A 15 -14.25 1.15 -7.42
C GLU A 15 -13.09 2.11 -7.13
N ILE A 16 -13.30 3.10 -6.28
CA ILE A 16 -12.27 4.10 -5.98
C ILE A 16 -11.09 3.43 -5.28
N ILE A 17 -11.35 2.67 -4.24
CA ILE A 17 -10.30 1.97 -3.48
C ILE A 17 -9.63 0.91 -4.35
N ASP A 18 -10.40 0.15 -5.12
CA ASP A 18 -9.84 -0.88 -5.99
C ASP A 18 -8.91 -0.28 -7.05
N SER A 19 -9.28 0.86 -7.64
CA SER A 19 -8.42 1.59 -8.58
C SER A 19 -7.13 2.07 -7.92
N GLN A 20 -7.22 2.55 -6.69
CA GLN A 20 -6.06 2.99 -5.93
C GLN A 20 -5.13 1.83 -5.63
N HIS A 21 -5.66 0.66 -5.27
CA HIS A 21 -4.84 -0.54 -5.06
C HIS A 21 -4.10 -0.95 -6.32
N GLN A 22 -4.78 -0.93 -7.47
CA GLN A 22 -4.14 -1.24 -8.75
C GLN A 22 -2.97 -0.28 -9.05
N TYR A 23 -3.19 1.01 -8.81
CA TYR A 23 -2.14 2.01 -9.04
C TYR A 23 -0.97 1.82 -8.08
N LEU A 24 -1.23 1.44 -6.83
CA LEU A 24 -0.17 1.13 -5.86
C LEU A 24 0.69 -0.05 -6.34
N PHE A 25 0.08 -1.06 -6.94
CA PHE A 25 0.83 -2.17 -7.55
C PHE A 25 1.74 -1.66 -8.66
N GLU A 26 1.25 -0.75 -9.50
CA GLU A 26 2.07 -0.15 -10.56
C GLU A 26 3.25 0.63 -10.01
N LEU A 27 3.01 1.46 -8.99
CA LEU A 27 4.08 2.23 -8.34
C LEU A 27 5.12 1.33 -7.68
N ALA A 28 4.68 0.27 -7.01
CA ALA A 28 5.58 -0.70 -6.39
C ALA A 28 6.46 -1.39 -7.42
N ASN A 29 5.88 -1.75 -8.57
CA ASN A 29 6.65 -2.35 -9.67
C ASN A 29 7.70 -1.39 -10.21
N LYS A 30 7.38 -0.10 -10.36
CA LYS A 30 8.35 0.90 -10.81
C LYS A 30 9.53 1.00 -9.87
N VAL A 31 9.28 1.03 -8.57
CA VAL A 31 10.36 1.07 -7.57
C VAL A 31 11.23 -0.18 -7.69
N TYR A 32 10.61 -1.35 -7.76
CA TYR A 32 11.33 -2.62 -7.80
C TYR A 32 12.16 -2.81 -9.07
N GLU A 33 11.64 -2.34 -10.21
CA GLU A 33 12.25 -2.58 -11.53
C GLU A 33 13.38 -1.61 -11.87
N THR A 34 13.50 -0.48 -11.19
CA THR A 34 14.52 0.52 -11.52
C THR A 34 15.87 0.18 -10.90
N ASP A 35 16.94 0.37 -11.69
CA ASP A 35 18.32 0.18 -11.23
C ASP A 35 19.00 1.52 -10.94
N ASP A 36 18.46 2.62 -11.42
CA ASP A 36 19.01 3.95 -11.18
C ASP A 36 18.60 4.44 -9.79
N ARG A 37 19.60 4.83 -9.00
CA ARG A 37 19.36 5.25 -7.61
C ARG A 37 18.43 6.46 -7.50
N GLN A 38 18.63 7.48 -8.34
CA GLN A 38 17.80 8.69 -8.28
C GLN A 38 16.36 8.38 -8.69
N GLU A 39 16.17 7.58 -9.73
CA GLU A 39 14.84 7.16 -10.15
C GLU A 39 14.16 6.32 -9.07
N MET A 40 14.91 5.45 -8.41
CA MET A 40 14.38 4.65 -7.30
C MET A 40 13.88 5.55 -6.17
N ILE A 41 14.65 6.57 -5.81
CA ILE A 41 14.25 7.54 -4.77
C ILE A 41 12.97 8.26 -5.20
N ASP A 42 12.93 8.76 -6.44
CA ASP A 42 11.76 9.49 -6.95
C ASP A 42 10.51 8.64 -6.95
N HIS A 43 10.61 7.39 -7.41
CA HIS A 43 9.47 6.47 -7.41
C HIS A 43 9.04 6.08 -5.99
N ALA A 44 9.99 5.88 -5.08
CA ALA A 44 9.67 5.56 -3.69
C ALA A 44 8.95 6.71 -2.99
N LEU A 45 9.37 7.95 -3.25
CA LEU A 45 8.71 9.13 -2.69
C LEU A 45 7.28 9.26 -3.25
N ALA A 46 7.10 9.01 -4.54
CA ALA A 46 5.77 9.05 -5.16
C ALA A 46 4.87 7.97 -4.55
N LEU A 47 5.40 6.77 -4.35
CA LEU A 47 4.68 5.69 -3.70
C LEU A 47 4.27 6.07 -2.27
N PHE A 48 5.20 6.63 -1.50
CA PHE A 48 4.95 7.06 -0.13
C PHE A 48 3.80 8.08 -0.05
N GLN A 49 3.84 9.10 -0.93
CA GLN A 49 2.80 10.13 -0.95
C GLN A 49 1.44 9.54 -1.33
N TYR A 50 1.43 8.65 -2.31
CA TYR A 50 0.19 8.02 -2.75
C TYR A 50 -0.41 7.12 -1.67
N VAL A 51 0.43 6.36 -0.97
CA VAL A 51 -0.02 5.51 0.14
C VAL A 51 -0.71 6.35 1.21
N ARG A 52 -0.15 7.51 1.55
CA ARG A 52 -0.76 8.40 2.56
C ARG A 52 -2.15 8.87 2.13
N THR A 53 -2.29 9.28 0.88
CA THR A 53 -3.58 9.72 0.34
C THR A 53 -4.57 8.56 0.30
N HIS A 54 -4.13 7.41 -0.17
CA HIS A 54 -4.94 6.20 -0.24
C HIS A 54 -5.46 5.79 1.15
N PHE A 55 -4.61 5.81 2.17
CA PHE A 55 -5.01 5.47 3.52
C PHE A 55 -6.07 6.41 4.06
N LYS A 56 -5.97 7.72 3.78
CA LYS A 56 -7.00 8.69 4.17
C LYS A 56 -8.34 8.37 3.53
N ASP A 57 -8.34 8.05 2.25
CA ASP A 57 -9.57 7.72 1.52
C ASP A 57 -10.21 6.45 2.06
N GLU A 58 -9.39 5.42 2.34
CA GLU A 58 -9.86 4.17 2.91
C GLU A 58 -10.42 4.37 4.33
N GLU A 59 -9.75 5.17 5.14
CA GLU A 59 -10.22 5.50 6.49
C GLU A 59 -11.53 6.27 6.46
N SER A 60 -11.70 7.17 5.48
CA SER A 60 -12.95 7.88 5.28
C SER A 60 -14.09 6.90 4.93
N LEU A 61 -13.82 5.96 4.04
CA LEU A 61 -14.79 4.93 3.68
C LEU A 61 -15.19 4.10 4.91
N MET A 62 -14.23 3.66 5.69
CA MET A 62 -14.49 2.88 6.90
C MET A 62 -15.37 3.63 7.90
N ARG A 63 -15.14 4.95 8.05
CA ARG A 63 -15.98 5.78 8.93
C ARG A 63 -17.40 5.89 8.38
N GLN A 64 -17.55 6.09 7.08
CA GLN A 64 -18.86 6.22 6.44
C GLN A 64 -19.74 4.99 6.64
N VAL A 65 -19.14 3.80 6.62
CA VAL A 65 -19.88 2.54 6.74
C VAL A 65 -19.87 1.96 8.14
N ASN A 66 -19.28 2.68 9.11
CA ASN A 66 -19.15 2.23 10.50
C ASN A 66 -18.47 0.86 10.63
N TYR A 67 -17.32 0.73 9.96
CA TYR A 67 -16.58 -0.53 9.95
C TYR A 67 -16.13 -0.90 11.37
N PRO A 68 -16.49 -2.10 11.87
CA PRO A 68 -16.23 -2.45 13.27
C PRO A 68 -14.74 -2.58 13.63
N ASN A 69 -13.88 -2.94 12.68
CA ASN A 69 -12.45 -3.08 12.92
C ASN A 69 -11.65 -1.83 12.54
N TYR A 70 -12.32 -0.67 12.50
CA TYR A 70 -11.72 0.61 12.10
C TYR A 70 -10.42 0.92 12.87
N GLN A 71 -10.44 0.82 14.19
CA GLN A 71 -9.28 1.19 15.00
C GLN A 71 -8.08 0.29 14.73
N THR A 72 -8.30 -1.01 14.64
CA THR A 72 -7.25 -1.98 14.32
C THR A 72 -6.66 -1.71 12.95
N HIS A 73 -7.51 -1.38 11.98
CA HIS A 73 -7.08 -1.08 10.61
C HIS A 73 -6.22 0.18 10.56
N ILE A 74 -6.59 1.22 11.30
CA ILE A 74 -5.82 2.46 11.41
C ILE A 74 -4.42 2.18 12.00
N GLU A 75 -4.34 1.35 13.01
CA GLU A 75 -3.06 0.97 13.60
C GLU A 75 -2.15 0.27 12.59
N ALA A 76 -2.73 -0.59 11.76
CA ALA A 76 -1.98 -1.26 10.69
C ALA A 76 -1.45 -0.23 9.67
N HIS A 77 -2.27 0.74 9.28
CA HIS A 77 -1.84 1.84 8.40
C HIS A 77 -0.67 2.63 9.00
N ASN A 78 -0.76 2.95 10.28
CA ASN A 78 0.29 3.70 10.95
C ASN A 78 1.62 2.95 10.98
N GLN A 79 1.59 1.63 11.18
CA GLN A 79 2.81 0.80 11.16
C GLN A 79 3.46 0.81 9.77
N ILE A 80 2.66 0.71 8.72
CA ILE A 80 3.16 0.76 7.34
C ILE A 80 3.79 2.12 7.05
N LEU A 81 3.14 3.22 7.47
CA LEU A 81 3.68 4.57 7.27
C LEU A 81 5.00 4.77 8.00
N LEU A 82 5.16 4.21 9.21
CA LEU A 82 6.42 4.27 9.93
C LEU A 82 7.54 3.55 9.16
N ARG A 83 7.26 2.39 8.60
CA ARG A 83 8.23 1.64 7.81
C ARG A 83 8.61 2.38 6.54
N LEU A 84 7.63 2.96 5.84
CA LEU A 84 7.89 3.77 4.65
C LEU A 84 8.77 4.97 4.97
N GLY A 85 8.54 5.64 6.10
CA GLY A 85 9.37 6.75 6.53
C GLY A 85 10.81 6.36 6.77
N LYS A 86 11.05 5.21 7.39
CA LYS A 86 12.41 4.70 7.61
C LYS A 86 13.09 4.36 6.28
N ILE A 87 12.37 3.74 5.36
CA ILE A 87 12.91 3.40 4.05
C ILE A 87 13.29 4.67 3.28
N THR A 88 12.44 5.70 3.30
CA THR A 88 12.72 6.99 2.65
C THR A 88 13.99 7.62 3.21
N THR A 89 14.16 7.60 4.54
CA THR A 89 15.38 8.10 5.18
C THR A 89 16.62 7.33 4.71
N HIS A 90 16.54 6.00 4.66
CA HIS A 90 17.65 5.16 4.21
C HIS A 90 17.98 5.39 2.74
N LEU A 91 16.96 5.63 1.89
CA LEU A 91 17.18 5.96 0.48
C LEU A 91 18.04 7.22 0.35
N ASN A 92 17.71 8.26 1.10
CA ASN A 92 18.47 9.51 1.08
C ASN A 92 19.90 9.32 1.55
N ASP A 93 20.12 8.40 2.50
CA ASP A 93 21.45 8.08 3.03
C ASP A 93 22.20 7.07 2.16
N GLY A 94 21.58 6.54 1.13
CA GLY A 94 22.19 5.54 0.24
C GLY A 94 22.32 4.14 0.86
N LYS A 95 21.54 3.85 1.89
CA LYS A 95 21.64 2.59 2.65
C LYS A 95 20.60 1.55 2.29
N ILE A 96 19.65 1.88 1.41
CA ILE A 96 18.59 0.94 1.10
C ILE A 96 18.90 0.12 -0.14
N ASN A 97 18.34 -1.09 -0.20
CA ASN A 97 18.45 -1.97 -1.34
C ASN A 97 17.07 -2.49 -1.75
N HIS A 98 17.02 -3.20 -2.88
CA HIS A 98 15.78 -3.76 -3.39
C HIS A 98 15.14 -4.77 -2.43
N ASP A 99 15.93 -5.49 -1.65
CA ASP A 99 15.40 -6.48 -0.70
C ASP A 99 14.56 -5.83 0.38
N ASP A 100 14.99 -4.69 0.90
CA ASP A 100 14.24 -3.94 1.90
C ASP A 100 12.91 -3.46 1.34
N ILE A 101 12.94 -2.94 0.12
CA ILE A 101 11.73 -2.46 -0.56
C ILE A 101 10.80 -3.63 -0.85
N ASN A 102 11.35 -4.73 -1.35
CA ASN A 102 10.56 -5.93 -1.65
C ASN A 102 9.88 -6.48 -0.39
N SER A 103 10.59 -6.53 0.73
CA SER A 103 10.03 -6.98 2.00
C SER A 103 8.84 -6.11 2.43
N LEU A 104 8.98 -4.79 2.32
CA LEU A 104 7.88 -3.88 2.62
C LEU A 104 6.69 -4.11 1.69
N MET A 105 6.94 -4.26 0.38
CA MET A 105 5.86 -4.47 -0.58
C MET A 105 5.13 -5.78 -0.33
N VAL A 106 5.85 -6.86 -0.01
CA VAL A 106 5.24 -8.14 0.33
C VAL A 106 4.41 -8.00 1.60
N ASP A 107 4.97 -7.43 2.65
CA ASP A 107 4.27 -7.27 3.93
C ASP A 107 3.04 -6.39 3.77
N TRP A 108 3.16 -5.29 3.00
CA TRP A 108 2.04 -4.38 2.82
C TRP A 108 1.04 -4.90 1.80
N LEU A 109 1.49 -5.18 0.56
CA LEU A 109 0.57 -5.55 -0.51
C LEU A 109 -0.09 -6.90 -0.27
N LEU A 110 0.69 -7.91 0.12
CA LEU A 110 0.15 -9.25 0.28
C LEU A 110 -0.56 -9.44 1.62
N THR A 111 -0.03 -8.88 2.69
CA THR A 111 -0.64 -9.04 4.01
C THR A 111 -1.79 -8.07 4.23
N HIS A 112 -1.55 -6.77 3.99
CA HIS A 112 -2.57 -5.76 4.26
C HIS A 112 -3.75 -5.87 3.30
N ILE A 113 -3.51 -5.89 1.99
CA ILE A 113 -4.59 -5.94 1.00
C ILE A 113 -5.34 -7.26 1.06
N LEU A 114 -4.62 -8.39 1.13
CA LEU A 114 -5.26 -9.71 1.10
C LEU A 114 -5.98 -10.07 2.39
N LYS A 115 -5.54 -9.56 3.54
CA LYS A 115 -6.14 -9.90 4.83
C LYS A 115 -6.98 -8.77 5.42
N GLU A 116 -6.40 -7.59 5.55
CA GLU A 116 -7.05 -6.50 6.26
C GLU A 116 -8.04 -5.75 5.39
N ASP A 117 -7.66 -5.41 4.16
CA ASP A 117 -8.58 -4.72 3.25
C ASP A 117 -9.68 -5.66 2.77
N ALA A 118 -9.40 -6.95 2.64
CA ALA A 118 -10.41 -7.94 2.32
C ALA A 118 -11.54 -7.96 3.37
N GLY A 119 -11.21 -7.69 4.63
CA GLY A 119 -12.20 -7.55 5.69
C GLY A 119 -13.20 -6.43 5.42
N ILE A 120 -12.73 -5.29 4.88
CA ILE A 120 -13.61 -4.20 4.47
C ILE A 120 -14.52 -4.67 3.34
N GLY A 121 -13.97 -5.37 2.34
CA GLY A 121 -14.74 -5.91 1.22
C GLY A 121 -15.83 -6.86 1.68
N ASP A 122 -15.52 -7.76 2.60
CA ASP A 122 -16.49 -8.69 3.16
C ASP A 122 -17.61 -7.95 3.90
N PHE A 123 -17.25 -6.91 4.65
CA PHE A 123 -18.21 -6.09 5.36
C PHE A 123 -19.15 -5.35 4.40
N LEU A 124 -18.60 -4.76 3.34
CA LEU A 124 -19.38 -4.04 2.32
C LEU A 124 -20.34 -4.99 1.58
N LYS A 125 -19.87 -6.20 1.30
CA LYS A 125 -20.66 -7.21 0.59
C LYS A 125 -21.84 -7.70 1.43
N ALA A 126 -21.67 -7.78 2.75
CA ALA A 126 -22.70 -8.22 3.68
C ALA A 126 -23.72 -7.13 4.02
N ALA A 127 -23.42 -5.89 3.74
CA ALA A 127 -24.29 -4.74 4.09
C ALA A 127 -25.52 -4.63 3.21
#